data_1072c9f3bcaf639bcd55acced8e59253
#
_entry.id   1072c9f3bcaf639bcd55acced8e59253
#
_cell.length_a   1.000
_cell.length_b   1.000
_cell.length_c   1.000
_cell.angle_alpha   90.00
_cell.angle_beta   90.00
_cell.angle_gamma   90.00
#
_symmetry.space_group_name_H-M   'P 1'
#
loop_
_entity.id
_entity.type
_entity.pdbx_description
1 polymer ?
#
loop_
_entity_poly.entity_id
_entity_poly.type
_entity_poly.pdbx_seq_one_letter_code
_entity_poly.pdbx_strand_id
1 'polypeptide(L)'
;GDVYKRQKKNIKKPSLPKKSTTYKLPPVSLLEKGSSVSSSKKLLQQTATDLTNLLKEHGVEAELTNIVPGPTVTRYEIELAPGVKVSKVTSLSHDIAYALATPDVRLLAPIPGRSAIGIEIPNRQRKLVSLGDVLQSPEAKNNAHPLSVGLGLDISGTARLVNLSELPHVLIAGQTGAGKSSCINSIVTLSLIHISEPTRRRGSS
;
A
#
# COMPACT_ATOMS: atom_id res chain seq x y z
N GLY A 1 -35.15 -34.24 -60.47
CA GLY A 1 -35.03 -33.67 -59.16
C GLY A 1 -34.04 -34.44 -58.34
N ASP A 2 -32.78 -34.00 -58.28
CA ASP A 2 -31.70 -34.72 -57.62
C ASP A 2 -31.60 -34.35 -56.17
N VAL A 3 -31.61 -35.37 -55.38
CA VAL A 3 -31.57 -35.35 -53.92
C VAL A 3 -30.11 -35.36 -53.49
N TYR A 4 -29.57 -34.24 -53.14
CA TYR A 4 -28.30 -34.18 -52.42
C TYR A 4 -28.49 -34.56 -50.94
N LYS A 5 -28.31 -35.83 -50.60
CA LYS A 5 -28.16 -36.28 -49.23
C LYS A 5 -26.81 -35.84 -48.68
N ARG A 6 -26.81 -34.77 -47.89
CA ARG A 6 -25.62 -34.38 -47.08
C ARG A 6 -25.38 -35.46 -46.00
N GLN A 7 -24.37 -36.27 -46.21
CA GLN A 7 -23.86 -37.15 -45.14
C GLN A 7 -23.29 -36.25 -44.04
N LYS A 8 -23.92 -36.28 -42.86
CA LYS A 8 -23.34 -35.73 -41.63
C LYS A 8 -22.17 -36.62 -41.22
N LYS A 9 -20.92 -36.23 -41.58
CA LYS A 9 -19.71 -36.81 -41.05
C LYS A 9 -19.66 -36.49 -39.54
N ASN A 10 -19.83 -37.49 -38.70
CA ASN A 10 -19.60 -37.43 -37.28
C ASN A 10 -18.10 -37.32 -37.05
N ILE A 11 -17.57 -36.08 -37.07
CA ILE A 11 -16.19 -35.81 -36.69
C ILE A 11 -16.16 -35.88 -35.15
N LYS A 12 -15.76 -37.02 -34.60
CA LYS A 12 -15.37 -37.10 -33.20
C LYS A 12 -14.25 -36.11 -32.97
N LYS A 13 -14.54 -35.03 -32.29
CA LYS A 13 -13.49 -34.08 -31.82
C LYS A 13 -12.50 -34.88 -30.98
N PRO A 14 -11.18 -34.83 -31.29
CA PRO A 14 -10.20 -35.50 -30.46
C PRO A 14 -10.29 -34.90 -29.07
N SER A 15 -10.62 -35.71 -28.08
CA SER A 15 -10.55 -35.35 -26.68
C SER A 15 -9.07 -35.22 -26.34
N LEU A 16 -8.59 -33.98 -26.26
CA LEU A 16 -7.27 -33.69 -25.70
C LEU A 16 -7.23 -34.27 -24.29
N PRO A 17 -6.20 -35.06 -23.95
CA PRO A 17 -6.05 -35.56 -22.58
C PRO A 17 -6.01 -34.35 -21.65
N LYS A 18 -6.95 -34.28 -20.72
CA LYS A 18 -6.88 -33.35 -19.59
C LYS A 18 -5.70 -33.79 -18.73
N LYS A 19 -4.49 -33.34 -19.07
CA LYS A 19 -3.40 -33.32 -18.13
C LYS A 19 -3.81 -32.31 -17.04
N SER A 20 -4.34 -32.81 -15.96
CA SER A 20 -4.42 -32.10 -14.70
C SER A 20 -2.97 -31.93 -14.20
N THR A 21 -2.26 -31.01 -14.77
CA THR A 21 -1.03 -30.51 -14.15
C THR A 21 -1.50 -29.76 -12.91
N THR A 22 -1.43 -30.42 -11.77
CA THR A 22 -1.64 -29.81 -10.47
C THR A 22 -0.46 -28.86 -10.26
N TYR A 23 -0.57 -27.68 -10.83
CA TYR A 23 0.43 -26.62 -10.61
C TYR A 23 0.37 -26.26 -9.13
N LYS A 24 1.48 -26.50 -8.42
CA LYS A 24 1.61 -26.06 -7.03
C LYS A 24 2.12 -24.62 -7.03
N LEU A 25 1.32 -23.73 -6.50
CA LEU A 25 1.73 -22.35 -6.29
C LEU A 25 3.00 -22.31 -5.42
N PRO A 26 3.97 -21.43 -5.75
CA PRO A 26 5.14 -21.22 -4.89
C PRO A 26 4.68 -20.79 -3.49
N PRO A 27 5.24 -21.38 -2.43
CA PRO A 27 4.86 -20.98 -1.09
C PRO A 27 5.33 -19.53 -0.79
N VAL A 28 4.50 -18.75 -0.12
CA VAL A 28 4.80 -17.37 0.28
C VAL A 28 6.03 -17.28 1.19
N SER A 29 6.43 -18.40 1.80
CA SER A 29 7.65 -18.50 2.62
C SER A 29 8.95 -18.32 1.85
N LEU A 30 8.94 -18.38 0.52
CA LEU A 30 10.09 -18.05 -0.33
C LEU A 30 10.40 -16.54 -0.37
N LEU A 31 9.44 -15.70 0.02
CA LEU A 31 9.62 -14.26 0.06
C LEU A 31 10.28 -13.85 1.38
N GLU A 32 11.32 -13.05 1.26
CA GLU A 32 12.00 -12.48 2.42
C GLU A 32 11.06 -11.56 3.21
N LYS A 33 11.20 -11.58 4.52
CA LYS A 33 10.55 -10.62 5.42
C LYS A 33 11.42 -9.38 5.54
N GLY A 34 10.78 -8.22 5.58
CA GLY A 34 11.47 -6.99 5.86
C GLY A 34 12.05 -6.95 7.28
N SER A 35 13.04 -6.10 7.49
CA SER A 35 13.68 -5.95 8.82
C SER A 35 12.68 -5.37 9.82
N SER A 36 12.58 -5.99 10.99
CA SER A 36 11.82 -5.46 12.12
C SER A 36 12.59 -4.33 12.83
N VAL A 37 12.60 -3.15 12.25
CA VAL A 37 13.07 -1.96 12.97
C VAL A 37 11.90 -1.43 13.80
N SER A 38 11.95 -1.64 15.10
CA SER A 38 10.98 -1.06 16.04
C SER A 38 11.45 0.36 16.36
N SER A 39 10.65 1.36 16.04
CA SER A 39 10.90 2.73 16.51
C SER A 39 10.91 2.73 18.04
N SER A 40 11.98 3.22 18.65
CA SER A 40 12.07 3.32 20.12
C SER A 40 10.93 4.20 20.64
N LYS A 41 10.11 3.68 21.55
CA LYS A 41 9.04 4.44 22.21
C LYS A 41 9.56 5.77 22.80
N LYS A 42 10.78 5.75 23.32
CA LYS A 42 11.44 6.95 23.86
C LYS A 42 11.64 8.03 22.81
N LEU A 43 12.08 7.64 21.60
CA LEU A 43 12.30 8.58 20.49
C LEU A 43 10.96 9.16 20.01
N LEU A 44 9.91 8.35 19.92
CA LEU A 44 8.59 8.82 19.52
C LEU A 44 8.04 9.84 20.50
N GLN A 45 8.19 9.60 21.82
CA GLN A 45 7.77 10.53 22.84
C GLN A 45 8.61 11.80 22.89
N GLN A 46 9.93 11.69 22.69
CA GLN A 46 10.79 12.87 22.59
C GLN A 46 10.35 13.78 21.45
N THR A 47 10.17 13.23 20.25
CA THR A 47 9.69 14.00 19.10
C THR A 47 8.30 14.62 19.35
N ALA A 48 7.43 13.92 20.07
CA ALA A 48 6.11 14.44 20.45
C ALA A 48 6.22 15.67 21.37
N THR A 49 7.11 15.60 22.35
CA THR A 49 7.38 16.70 23.28
C THR A 49 7.97 17.90 22.53
N ASP A 50 8.99 17.65 21.69
CA ASP A 50 9.64 18.69 20.89
C ASP A 50 8.64 19.40 19.97
N LEU A 51 7.76 18.63 19.32
CA LEU A 51 6.68 19.14 18.46
C LEU A 51 5.68 20.00 19.24
N THR A 52 5.24 19.53 20.41
CA THR A 52 4.28 20.27 21.24
C THR A 52 4.88 21.58 21.74
N ASN A 53 6.13 21.58 22.17
CA ASN A 53 6.85 22.78 22.61
C ASN A 53 6.99 23.79 21.46
N LEU A 54 7.39 23.33 20.27
CA LEU A 54 7.50 24.17 19.10
C LEU A 54 6.19 24.86 18.74
N LEU A 55 5.08 24.12 18.72
CA LEU A 55 3.76 24.68 18.44
C LEU A 55 3.40 25.77 19.46
N LYS A 56 3.68 25.51 20.74
CA LYS A 56 3.44 26.46 21.83
C LYS A 56 4.30 27.74 21.68
N GLU A 57 5.58 27.62 21.32
CA GLU A 57 6.47 28.76 21.05
C GLU A 57 5.97 29.63 19.93
N HIS A 58 5.34 29.04 18.91
CA HIS A 58 4.69 29.77 17.80
C HIS A 58 3.25 30.24 18.14
N GLY A 59 2.84 30.12 19.40
CA GLY A 59 1.53 30.56 19.88
C GLY A 59 0.38 29.71 19.34
N VAL A 60 0.63 28.45 19.03
CA VAL A 60 -0.37 27.45 18.64
C VAL A 60 -0.67 26.58 19.85
N GLU A 61 -1.85 26.76 20.45
CA GLU A 61 -2.35 25.88 21.51
C GLU A 61 -2.94 24.63 20.86
N ALA A 62 -2.26 23.50 21.08
CA ALA A 62 -2.66 22.22 20.54
C ALA A 62 -2.34 21.10 21.54
N GLU A 63 -3.19 20.09 21.59
CA GLU A 63 -3.02 18.89 22.40
C GLU A 63 -2.68 17.71 21.50
N LEU A 64 -1.65 16.93 21.86
CA LEU A 64 -1.32 15.70 21.18
C LEU A 64 -2.28 14.60 21.64
N THR A 65 -3.15 14.13 20.76
CA THR A 65 -4.16 13.12 21.08
C THR A 65 -3.70 11.70 20.77
N ASN A 66 -2.85 11.53 19.73
CA ASN A 66 -2.42 10.19 19.33
C ASN A 66 -1.07 10.20 18.59
N ILE A 67 -0.34 9.08 18.65
CA ILE A 67 0.88 8.83 17.87
C ILE A 67 0.68 7.53 17.10
N VAL A 68 0.71 7.61 15.76
CA VAL A 68 0.57 6.46 14.88
C VAL A 68 1.93 6.18 14.21
N PRO A 69 2.72 5.24 14.75
CA PRO A 69 4.00 4.89 14.17
C PRO A 69 3.79 4.02 12.92
N GLY A 70 4.34 4.45 11.80
CA GLY A 70 4.34 3.70 10.56
C GLY A 70 5.74 3.23 10.13
N PRO A 71 5.85 2.51 9.01
CA PRO A 71 7.14 1.97 8.56
C PRO A 71 8.11 3.04 8.06
N THR A 72 7.62 4.08 7.43
CA THR A 72 8.42 5.16 6.82
C THR A 72 8.26 6.50 7.52
N VAL A 73 7.06 6.78 8.01
CA VAL A 73 6.70 8.03 8.69
C VAL A 73 5.94 7.71 9.96
N THR A 74 6.01 8.61 10.93
CA THR A 74 5.14 8.59 12.11
C THR A 74 4.19 9.76 12.03
N ARG A 75 2.89 9.50 12.23
CA ARG A 75 1.87 10.55 12.32
C ARG A 75 1.62 10.91 13.76
N TYR A 76 1.74 12.19 14.06
CA TYR A 76 1.35 12.81 15.31
C TYR A 76 0.01 13.51 15.10
N GLU A 77 -1.01 13.08 15.82
CA GLU A 77 -2.37 13.61 15.69
C GLU A 77 -2.57 14.64 16.80
N ILE A 78 -2.87 15.88 16.41
CA ILE A 78 -3.09 17.00 17.32
C ILE A 78 -4.50 17.55 17.18
N GLU A 79 -5.09 17.98 18.28
CA GLU A 79 -6.32 18.76 18.33
C GLU A 79 -5.99 20.20 18.71
N LEU A 80 -6.60 21.14 17.98
CA LEU A 80 -6.39 22.58 18.25
C LEU A 80 -7.34 23.06 19.33
N ALA A 81 -6.85 23.97 20.18
CA ALA A 81 -7.72 24.67 21.11
C ALA A 81 -8.78 25.50 20.36
N PRO A 82 -9.96 25.72 20.97
CA PRO A 82 -11.01 26.55 20.38
C PRO A 82 -10.49 27.92 19.96
N GLY A 83 -10.79 28.32 18.72
CA GLY A 83 -10.38 29.62 18.18
C GLY A 83 -9.02 29.62 17.45
N VAL A 84 -8.22 28.56 17.53
CA VAL A 84 -6.97 28.43 16.79
C VAL A 84 -7.26 28.07 15.34
N LYS A 85 -6.73 28.86 14.39
CA LYS A 85 -6.93 28.60 12.96
C LYS A 85 -6.02 27.49 12.46
N VAL A 86 -6.56 26.55 11.68
CA VAL A 86 -5.81 25.46 11.03
C VAL A 86 -4.68 26.00 10.15
N SER A 87 -4.91 27.12 9.45
CA SER A 87 -3.91 27.77 8.59
C SER A 87 -2.65 28.17 9.34
N LYS A 88 -2.76 28.49 10.64
CA LYS A 88 -1.60 28.83 11.47
C LYS A 88 -0.66 27.63 11.64
N VAL A 89 -1.21 26.43 11.78
CA VAL A 89 -0.42 25.18 11.86
C VAL A 89 0.18 24.84 10.49
N THR A 90 -0.62 24.94 9.43
CA THR A 90 -0.15 24.56 8.09
C THR A 90 0.97 25.46 7.57
N SER A 91 1.02 26.73 8.01
CA SER A 91 2.13 27.63 7.67
C SER A 91 3.45 27.26 8.36
N LEU A 92 3.41 26.52 9.47
CA LEU A 92 4.59 26.13 10.23
C LEU A 92 5.30 24.88 9.71
N SER A 93 4.89 24.32 8.57
CA SER A 93 5.46 23.07 8.05
C SER A 93 6.98 23.11 7.89
N HIS A 94 7.52 24.21 7.41
CA HIS A 94 8.97 24.41 7.23
C HIS A 94 9.69 24.60 8.57
N ASP A 95 9.08 25.32 9.50
CA ASP A 95 9.63 25.58 10.83
C ASP A 95 9.70 24.27 11.64
N ILE A 96 8.65 23.45 11.54
CA ILE A 96 8.60 22.11 12.14
C ILE A 96 9.70 21.21 11.53
N ALA A 97 9.85 21.20 10.20
CA ALA A 97 10.88 20.42 9.53
C ALA A 97 12.29 20.84 9.97
N TYR A 98 12.53 22.15 10.05
CA TYR A 98 13.80 22.70 10.51
C TYR A 98 14.11 22.34 11.96
N ALA A 99 13.17 22.56 12.87
CA ALA A 99 13.36 22.30 14.31
C ALA A 99 13.58 20.81 14.63
N LEU A 100 12.90 19.94 13.90
CA LEU A 100 13.04 18.48 14.06
C LEU A 100 14.19 17.89 13.22
N ALA A 101 14.93 18.73 12.49
CA ALA A 101 16.01 18.32 11.59
C ALA A 101 15.58 17.21 10.61
N THR A 102 14.40 17.37 10.00
CA THR A 102 13.85 16.44 9.02
C THR A 102 13.79 17.09 7.63
N PRO A 103 13.95 16.30 6.54
CA PRO A 103 13.98 16.86 5.19
C PRO A 103 12.65 17.45 4.75
N ASP A 104 11.55 16.91 5.27
CA ASP A 104 10.19 17.33 4.93
C ASP A 104 9.21 16.90 6.02
N VAL A 105 8.13 17.69 6.20
CA VAL A 105 7.02 17.36 7.09
C VAL A 105 5.73 17.59 6.33
N ARG A 106 4.89 16.57 6.32
CA ARG A 106 3.59 16.65 5.66
C ARG A 106 2.48 16.89 6.68
N LEU A 107 1.67 17.91 6.42
CA LEU A 107 0.51 18.24 7.23
C LEU A 107 -0.77 17.74 6.54
N LEU A 108 -1.56 16.98 7.26
CA LEU A 108 -2.87 16.50 6.86
C LEU A 108 -3.94 17.22 7.70
N ALA A 109 -4.58 18.21 7.14
CA ALA A 109 -5.53 19.06 7.85
C ALA A 109 -6.81 19.29 7.04
N PRO A 110 -7.94 18.76 7.50
CA PRO A 110 -8.12 17.84 8.64
C PRO A 110 -7.78 16.40 8.30
N ILE A 111 -7.64 15.54 9.33
CA ILE A 111 -7.62 14.08 9.13
C ILE A 111 -9.03 13.66 8.70
N PRO A 112 -9.19 12.87 7.63
CA PRO A 112 -10.50 12.40 7.21
C PRO A 112 -11.30 11.74 8.33
N GLY A 113 -12.50 12.25 8.60
CA GLY A 113 -13.40 11.74 9.63
C GLY A 113 -13.07 12.15 11.08
N ARG A 114 -12.11 13.09 11.28
CA ARG A 114 -11.74 13.59 12.63
C ARG A 114 -11.51 15.09 12.62
N SER A 115 -11.82 15.76 13.72
CA SER A 115 -11.50 17.18 13.95
C SER A 115 -10.05 17.35 14.45
N ALA A 116 -9.10 16.68 13.82
CA ALA A 116 -7.69 16.67 14.21
C ALA A 116 -6.79 16.93 13.00
N ILE A 117 -5.57 17.38 13.27
CA ILE A 117 -4.52 17.58 12.27
C ILE A 117 -3.48 16.49 12.44
N GLY A 118 -3.11 15.84 11.35
CA GLY A 118 -2.02 14.87 11.30
C GLY A 118 -0.72 15.54 10.85
N ILE A 119 0.33 15.41 11.65
CA ILE A 119 1.68 15.85 11.32
C ILE A 119 2.51 14.58 11.04
N GLU A 120 2.85 14.36 9.78
CA GLU A 120 3.61 13.19 9.34
C GLU A 120 5.10 13.56 9.28
N ILE A 121 5.87 12.92 10.16
CA ILE A 121 7.31 13.15 10.29
C ILE A 121 8.05 11.91 9.80
N PRO A 122 9.02 12.02 8.87
CA PRO A 122 9.81 10.91 8.40
C PRO A 122 10.60 10.23 9.54
N ASN A 123 10.56 8.92 9.58
CA ASN A 123 11.32 8.16 10.56
C ASN A 123 12.83 8.26 10.26
N ARG A 124 13.66 8.46 11.28
CA ARG A 124 15.13 8.45 11.12
C ARG A 124 15.63 7.10 10.61
N GLN A 125 15.02 6.02 11.09
CA GLN A 125 15.25 4.65 10.61
C GLN A 125 13.99 4.16 9.92
N ARG A 126 14.03 4.10 8.59
CA ARG A 126 12.90 3.62 7.80
C ARG A 126 12.91 2.09 7.77
N LYS A 127 11.75 1.48 8.00
CA LYS A 127 11.58 0.05 7.82
C LYS A 127 11.45 -0.26 6.32
N LEU A 128 12.28 -1.19 5.83
CA LEU A 128 12.09 -1.72 4.49
C LEU A 128 10.84 -2.63 4.50
N VAL A 129 9.84 -2.26 3.74
CA VAL A 129 8.62 -3.07 3.54
C VAL A 129 8.86 -4.02 2.38
N SER A 130 8.86 -5.32 2.65
CA SER A 130 9.00 -6.34 1.62
C SER A 130 7.63 -6.82 1.11
N LEU A 131 7.62 -7.42 -0.08
CA LEU A 131 6.42 -8.08 -0.61
C LEU A 131 5.96 -9.20 0.34
N GLY A 132 6.91 -9.90 0.99
CA GLY A 132 6.61 -10.93 1.98
C GLY A 132 5.84 -10.39 3.19
N ASP A 133 6.16 -9.18 3.67
CA ASP A 133 5.42 -8.54 4.77
C ASP A 133 3.96 -8.28 4.37
N VAL A 134 3.73 -7.77 3.15
CA VAL A 134 2.40 -7.45 2.66
C VAL A 134 1.56 -8.70 2.47
N LEU A 135 2.11 -9.75 1.83
CA LEU A 135 1.37 -10.98 1.55
C LEU A 135 1.11 -11.87 2.78
N GLN A 136 1.91 -11.72 3.83
CA GLN A 136 1.70 -12.43 5.10
C GLN A 136 0.76 -11.69 6.05
N SER A 137 0.33 -10.48 5.69
CA SER A 137 -0.60 -9.69 6.50
C SER A 137 -1.99 -10.33 6.63
N PRO A 138 -2.74 -10.01 7.68
CA PRO A 138 -4.12 -10.47 7.82
C PRO A 138 -5.01 -10.04 6.64
N GLU A 139 -4.81 -8.82 6.13
CA GLU A 139 -5.56 -8.26 5.02
C GLU A 139 -5.35 -9.08 3.74
N ALA A 140 -4.11 -9.49 3.46
CA ALA A 140 -3.81 -10.30 2.29
C ALA A 140 -4.37 -11.73 2.42
N LYS A 141 -4.29 -12.32 3.61
CA LYS A 141 -4.84 -13.67 3.87
C LYS A 141 -6.36 -13.73 3.75
N ASN A 142 -7.04 -12.64 4.13
CA ASN A 142 -8.51 -12.55 4.05
C ASN A 142 -9.00 -12.16 2.65
N ASN A 143 -8.10 -11.75 1.75
CA ASN A 143 -8.44 -11.39 0.38
C ASN A 143 -8.22 -12.58 -0.55
N ALA A 144 -9.31 -13.24 -0.93
CA ALA A 144 -9.29 -14.45 -1.76
C ALA A 144 -9.28 -14.15 -3.27
N HIS A 145 -9.30 -12.87 -3.71
CA HIS A 145 -9.39 -12.55 -5.13
C HIS A 145 -8.04 -12.81 -5.83
N PRO A 146 -7.99 -13.63 -6.91
CA PRO A 146 -6.74 -14.03 -7.55
C PRO A 146 -5.96 -12.89 -8.21
N LEU A 147 -6.60 -11.77 -8.53
CA LEU A 147 -5.96 -10.57 -9.10
C LEU A 147 -5.77 -9.46 -8.05
N SER A 148 -5.84 -9.79 -6.78
CA SER A 148 -5.52 -8.85 -5.71
C SER A 148 -4.01 -8.77 -5.52
N VAL A 149 -3.46 -7.58 -5.69
CA VAL A 149 -2.02 -7.31 -5.58
C VAL A 149 -1.72 -6.41 -4.40
N GLY A 150 -0.65 -6.72 -3.67
CA GLY A 150 -0.18 -5.90 -2.57
C GLY A 150 0.62 -4.70 -3.07
N LEU A 151 0.18 -3.50 -2.70
CA LEU A 151 0.89 -2.25 -3.02
C LEU A 151 1.95 -1.88 -1.99
N GLY A 152 1.73 -2.26 -0.72
CA GLY A 152 2.61 -1.91 0.39
C GLY A 152 1.84 -1.81 1.70
N LEU A 153 2.43 -1.10 2.66
CA LEU A 153 1.79 -0.75 3.92
C LEU A 153 1.42 0.74 3.92
N ASP A 154 0.27 1.06 4.49
CA ASP A 154 -0.07 2.45 4.76
C ASP A 154 0.72 2.99 5.97
N ILE A 155 0.45 4.26 6.33
CA ILE A 155 1.13 4.91 7.45
C ILE A 155 0.86 4.27 8.81
N SER A 156 -0.23 3.51 8.95
CA SER A 156 -0.55 2.75 10.17
C SER A 156 0.08 1.35 10.18
N GLY A 157 0.75 0.97 9.10
CA GLY A 157 1.32 -0.36 8.94
C GLY A 157 0.35 -1.41 8.42
N THR A 158 -0.87 -1.00 8.02
CA THR A 158 -1.89 -1.88 7.44
C THR A 158 -1.59 -2.14 5.97
N ALA A 159 -1.69 -3.38 5.52
CA ALA A 159 -1.43 -3.73 4.13
C ALA A 159 -2.52 -3.19 3.20
N ARG A 160 -2.09 -2.55 2.11
CA ARG A 160 -2.96 -2.05 1.05
C ARG A 160 -2.89 -2.95 -0.16
N LEU A 161 -4.04 -3.48 -0.50
CA LEU A 161 -4.25 -4.37 -1.63
C LEU A 161 -5.17 -3.70 -2.64
N VAL A 162 -4.96 -3.98 -3.90
CA VAL A 162 -5.79 -3.49 -4.99
C VAL A 162 -6.17 -4.66 -5.90
N ASN A 163 -7.43 -4.73 -6.27
CA ASN A 163 -7.90 -5.71 -7.24
C ASN A 163 -7.70 -5.16 -8.66
N LEU A 164 -6.79 -5.75 -9.41
CA LEU A 164 -6.48 -5.30 -10.78
C LEU A 164 -7.66 -5.46 -11.73
N SER A 165 -8.57 -6.40 -11.49
CA SER A 165 -9.73 -6.61 -12.37
C SER A 165 -10.75 -5.47 -12.33
N GLU A 166 -10.74 -4.67 -11.26
CA GLU A 166 -11.64 -3.52 -11.08
C GLU A 166 -11.08 -2.23 -11.68
N LEU A 167 -9.81 -2.26 -12.08
CA LEU A 167 -9.13 -1.08 -12.61
C LEU A 167 -9.06 -1.14 -14.13
N PRO A 168 -9.75 -0.25 -14.86
CA PRO A 168 -9.68 -0.22 -16.32
C PRO A 168 -8.29 0.19 -16.82
N HIS A 169 -7.62 1.09 -16.10
CA HIS A 169 -6.27 1.58 -16.38
C HIS A 169 -5.55 1.89 -15.08
N VAL A 170 -4.23 1.65 -15.06
CA VAL A 170 -3.35 1.96 -13.92
C VAL A 170 -2.18 2.79 -14.43
N LEU A 171 -1.96 3.94 -13.81
CA LEU A 171 -0.78 4.76 -14.03
C LEU A 171 0.11 4.69 -12.78
N ILE A 172 1.36 4.25 -12.96
CA ILE A 172 2.36 4.21 -11.89
C ILE A 172 3.41 5.27 -12.18
N ALA A 173 3.38 6.35 -11.39
CA ALA A 173 4.28 7.48 -11.53
C ALA A 173 5.12 7.69 -10.26
N GLY A 174 6.28 8.31 -10.40
CA GLY A 174 7.18 8.65 -9.29
C GLY A 174 8.56 9.04 -9.82
N GLN A 175 9.35 9.71 -9.00
CA GLN A 175 10.73 10.07 -9.35
C GLN A 175 11.65 8.83 -9.41
N THR A 176 12.85 9.01 -9.92
CA THR A 176 13.86 7.94 -9.96
C THR A 176 14.18 7.45 -8.55
N GLY A 177 14.23 6.13 -8.38
CA GLY A 177 14.44 5.51 -7.06
C GLY A 177 13.20 5.40 -6.17
N ALA A 178 12.03 5.90 -6.59
CA ALA A 178 10.79 5.83 -5.79
C ALA A 178 10.15 4.42 -5.73
N GLY A 179 10.73 3.41 -6.38
CA GLY A 179 10.21 2.04 -6.33
C GLY A 179 9.21 1.67 -7.44
N LYS A 180 9.09 2.48 -8.53
CA LYS A 180 8.17 2.17 -9.65
C LYS A 180 8.37 0.76 -10.22
N SER A 181 9.62 0.40 -10.52
CA SER A 181 9.95 -0.92 -11.08
C SER A 181 9.67 -2.04 -10.09
N SER A 182 9.92 -1.81 -8.80
CA SER A 182 9.60 -2.78 -7.75
C SER A 182 8.09 -3.00 -7.63
N CYS A 183 7.30 -1.94 -7.75
CA CYS A 183 5.83 -2.03 -7.76
C CYS A 183 5.35 -2.85 -8.96
N ILE A 184 5.85 -2.57 -10.17
CA ILE A 184 5.49 -3.32 -11.38
C ILE A 184 5.90 -4.80 -11.24
N ASN A 185 7.11 -5.08 -10.75
CA ASN A 185 7.58 -6.44 -10.53
C ASN A 185 6.70 -7.18 -9.51
N SER A 186 6.28 -6.51 -8.44
CA SER A 186 5.35 -7.09 -7.47
C SER A 186 4.01 -7.43 -8.09
N ILE A 187 3.44 -6.54 -8.90
CA ILE A 187 2.18 -6.78 -9.62
C ILE A 187 2.30 -7.98 -10.55
N VAL A 188 3.36 -8.03 -11.36
CA VAL A 188 3.61 -9.15 -12.30
C VAL A 188 3.80 -10.45 -11.54
N THR A 189 4.62 -10.47 -10.51
CA THR A 189 4.88 -11.66 -9.70
C THR A 189 3.59 -12.19 -9.08
N LEU A 190 2.76 -11.33 -8.51
CA LEU A 190 1.49 -11.73 -7.88
C LEU A 190 0.49 -12.23 -8.91
N SER A 191 0.39 -11.61 -10.09
CA SER A 191 -0.48 -12.09 -11.15
C SER A 191 -0.07 -13.48 -11.64
N LEU A 192 1.23 -13.79 -11.68
CA LEU A 192 1.75 -15.12 -12.05
C LEU A 192 1.52 -16.17 -10.94
N ILE A 193 1.61 -15.77 -9.68
CA ILE A 193 1.40 -16.69 -8.54
C ILE A 193 -0.08 -17.06 -8.40
N HIS A 194 -1.00 -16.14 -8.65
CA HIS A 194 -2.43 -16.36 -8.45
C HIS A 194 -3.18 -16.85 -9.69
N ILE A 195 -2.62 -16.66 -10.90
CA ILE A 195 -3.23 -17.12 -12.15
C ILE A 195 -2.67 -18.50 -12.49
N SER A 196 -3.33 -19.54 -12.04
CA SER A 196 -2.95 -20.94 -12.33
C SER A 196 -3.24 -21.40 -13.77
N GLU A 197 -3.91 -20.59 -14.60
CA GLU A 197 -4.13 -20.88 -16.02
C GLU A 197 -3.93 -19.65 -16.89
N PRO A 198 -3.08 -19.73 -17.95
CA PRO A 198 -3.09 -18.71 -18.97
C PRO A 198 -4.46 -18.72 -19.65
N THR A 199 -5.22 -17.65 -19.52
CA THR A 199 -6.44 -17.41 -20.29
C THR A 199 -6.04 -17.37 -21.75
N ARG A 200 -6.12 -18.52 -22.43
CA ARG A 200 -5.98 -18.61 -23.86
C ARG A 200 -7.10 -17.79 -24.48
N ARG A 201 -6.78 -16.62 -24.99
CA ARG A 201 -7.72 -15.87 -25.84
C ARG A 201 -8.22 -16.83 -26.92
N ARG A 202 -9.46 -17.22 -26.84
CA ARG A 202 -10.16 -17.79 -27.99
C ARG A 202 -10.32 -16.63 -28.97
N GLY A 203 -9.47 -16.63 -30.00
CA GLY A 203 -9.69 -15.75 -31.14
C GLY A 203 -11.09 -16.02 -31.67
N SER A 204 -11.94 -15.03 -31.67
CA SER A 204 -13.15 -15.00 -32.45
C SER A 204 -12.73 -14.86 -33.92
N SER A 205 -12.96 -15.90 -34.68
CA SER A 205 -13.03 -15.86 -36.15
C SER A 205 -14.41 -15.37 -36.54
#